data_5e7da59070f27ef82950743b6638ade1
#
_entry.id   5e7da59070f27ef82950743b6638ade1
#
_cell.length_a   1.000
_cell.length_b   1.000
_cell.length_c   1.000
_cell.angle_alpha   90.00
_cell.angle_beta   90.00
_cell.angle_gamma   90.00
#
_symmetry.space_group_name_H-M   'P 1'
#
loop_
_entity.id
_entity.type
_entity.pdbx_description
1 polymer ?
#
loop_
_entity_poly.entity_id
_entity_poly.type
_entity_poly.pdbx_seq_one_letter_code
_entity_poly.pdbx_strand_id
1 'polypeptide(L)'
;DLQHARDLMVAGLPYGVRKVVELARALCAEPQLLLLDEPSSGLNVEETEDMAFWIQDIVQELGITVLMVEHDMSLVSRVSDRVLAMNQGEVLAMGAPREVQTNPAVVEAYLGSIDDVASLRREAA
;
A
#
# COMPACT_ATOMS: atom_id res chain seq x y z
N ASP A 1 4.75 -5.52 18.01
CA ASP A 1 4.34 -5.47 19.42
C ASP A 1 4.34 -4.03 19.95
N LEU A 2 3.14 -3.47 20.29
CA LEU A 2 2.97 -2.10 20.79
C LEU A 2 3.03 -2.00 22.32
N GLN A 3 3.26 -3.07 23.06
CA GLN A 3 3.19 -3.07 24.53
C GLN A 3 4.19 -2.10 25.17
N HIS A 4 5.38 -1.96 24.58
CA HIS A 4 6.40 -1.03 25.07
C HIS A 4 5.98 0.45 24.91
N ALA A 5 5.04 0.74 24.03
CA ALA A 5 4.57 2.10 23.73
C ALA A 5 3.22 2.45 24.37
N ARG A 6 2.57 1.50 25.09
CA ARG A 6 1.18 1.66 25.58
C ARG A 6 0.94 2.88 26.45
N ASP A 7 1.93 3.29 27.23
CA ASP A 7 1.81 4.40 28.18
C ASP A 7 2.49 5.68 27.65
N LEU A 8 2.97 5.67 26.39
CA LEU A 8 3.62 6.82 25.76
C LEU A 8 2.62 7.70 25.02
N MET A 9 2.92 9.00 24.95
CA MET A 9 2.16 9.93 24.11
C MET A 9 2.41 9.63 22.63
N VAL A 10 1.35 9.47 21.85
CA VAL A 10 1.44 9.15 20.39
C VAL A 10 2.30 10.15 19.63
N ALA A 11 2.23 11.44 19.99
CA ALA A 11 3.02 12.50 19.36
C ALA A 11 4.54 12.30 19.50
N GLY A 12 5.00 11.58 20.52
CA GLY A 12 6.43 11.26 20.75
C GLY A 12 6.90 9.97 20.08
N LEU A 13 6.02 9.20 19.47
CA LEU A 13 6.38 7.94 18.84
C LEU A 13 7.02 8.16 17.44
N PRO A 14 7.95 7.29 17.01
CA PRO A 14 8.42 7.24 15.64
C PRO A 14 7.26 7.13 14.65
N TYR A 15 7.44 7.67 13.44
CA TYR A 15 6.37 7.75 12.45
C TYR A 15 5.77 6.38 12.09
N GLY A 16 6.61 5.38 11.81
CA GLY A 16 6.16 4.02 11.52
C GLY A 16 5.33 3.41 12.66
N VAL A 17 5.75 3.63 13.92
CA VAL A 17 5.00 3.16 15.09
C VAL A 17 3.63 3.85 15.19
N ARG A 18 3.53 5.15 14.86
CA ARG A 18 2.24 5.86 14.82
C ARG A 18 1.29 5.26 13.79
N LYS A 19 1.78 4.88 12.60
CA LYS A 19 1.00 4.18 11.57
C LYS A 19 0.43 2.85 12.09
N VAL A 20 1.23 2.07 12.81
CA VAL A 20 0.77 0.81 13.43
C VAL A 20 -0.27 1.07 14.54
N VAL A 21 -0.12 2.15 15.32
CA VAL A 21 -1.12 2.56 16.32
C VAL A 21 -2.45 2.95 15.67
N GLU A 22 -2.41 3.68 14.55
CA GLU A 22 -3.62 4.04 13.78
C GLU A 22 -4.36 2.79 13.28
N LEU A 23 -3.61 1.83 12.73
CA LEU A 23 -4.15 0.55 12.27
C LEU A 23 -4.78 -0.24 13.44
N ALA A 24 -4.07 -0.36 14.56
CA ALA A 24 -4.56 -1.04 15.75
C ALA A 24 -5.84 -0.38 16.30
N ARG A 25 -5.90 0.95 16.29
CA ARG A 25 -7.09 1.71 16.71
C ARG A 25 -8.29 1.42 15.83
N ALA A 26 -8.10 1.35 14.51
CA ALA A 26 -9.18 1.02 13.58
C ALA A 26 -9.71 -0.41 13.82
N LEU A 27 -8.83 -1.35 14.15
CA LEU A 27 -9.21 -2.74 14.47
C LEU A 27 -9.99 -2.87 15.78
N CYS A 28 -9.84 -1.96 16.73
CA CYS A 28 -10.62 -1.96 17.97
C CYS A 28 -12.13 -1.79 17.75
N ALA A 29 -12.55 -1.30 16.58
CA ALA A 29 -13.95 -1.20 16.19
C ALA A 29 -14.53 -2.55 15.69
N GLU A 30 -13.73 -3.60 15.63
CA GLU A 30 -14.09 -4.92 15.09
C GLU A 30 -14.75 -4.82 13.70
N PRO A 31 -14.12 -4.13 12.72
CA PRO A 31 -14.71 -3.87 11.43
C PRO A 31 -14.81 -5.15 10.59
N GLN A 32 -15.81 -5.22 9.70
CA GLN A 32 -15.87 -6.24 8.64
C GLN A 32 -15.14 -5.77 7.37
N LEU A 33 -15.01 -4.47 7.20
CA LEU A 33 -14.30 -3.81 6.11
C LEU A 33 -13.39 -2.72 6.68
N LEU A 34 -12.11 -2.79 6.36
CA LEU A 34 -11.10 -1.81 6.71
C LEU A 34 -10.69 -1.02 5.46
N LEU A 35 -10.75 0.31 5.55
CA LEU A 35 -10.33 1.21 4.48
C LEU A 35 -8.97 1.82 4.84
N LEU A 36 -7.97 1.63 3.98
CA LEU A 36 -6.62 2.15 4.16
C LEU A 36 -6.28 3.12 3.02
N ASP A 37 -5.89 4.33 3.38
CA ASP A 37 -5.46 5.36 2.43
C ASP A 37 -3.95 5.55 2.56
N GLU A 38 -3.21 5.11 1.55
CA GLU A 38 -1.74 5.13 1.46
C GLU A 38 -1.04 4.68 2.76
N PRO A 39 -1.29 3.46 3.27
CA PRO A 39 -0.74 3.00 4.54
C PRO A 39 0.80 2.97 4.54
N SER A 40 1.45 2.79 3.39
CA SER A 40 2.91 2.78 3.26
C SER A 40 3.54 4.17 3.15
N SER A 41 2.75 5.24 2.97
CA SER A 41 3.28 6.59 2.78
C SER A 41 4.17 7.03 3.94
N GLY A 42 5.40 7.45 3.61
CA GLY A 42 6.39 7.92 4.58
C GLY A 42 7.11 6.81 5.37
N LEU A 43 6.85 5.55 5.08
CA LEU A 43 7.55 4.40 5.66
C LEU A 43 8.84 4.11 4.87
N ASN A 44 9.86 3.60 5.57
CA ASN A 44 11.03 3.00 4.91
C ASN A 44 10.72 1.57 4.42
N VAL A 45 11.68 0.93 3.77
CA VAL A 45 11.50 -0.42 3.18
C VAL A 45 11.11 -1.45 4.23
N GLU A 46 11.79 -1.47 5.39
CA GLU A 46 11.54 -2.42 6.48
C GLU A 46 10.15 -2.19 7.09
N GLU A 47 9.79 -0.93 7.36
CA GLU A 47 8.47 -0.57 7.87
C GLU A 47 7.34 -0.89 6.88
N THR A 48 7.60 -0.79 5.57
CA THR A 48 6.64 -1.19 4.53
C THR A 48 6.46 -2.70 4.49
N GLU A 49 7.53 -3.47 4.69
CA GLU A 49 7.46 -4.93 4.81
C GLU A 49 6.65 -5.35 6.04
N ASP A 50 6.86 -4.69 7.17
CA ASP A 50 6.06 -4.90 8.38
C ASP A 50 4.58 -4.56 8.15
N MET A 51 4.29 -3.45 7.46
CA MET A 51 2.92 -3.08 7.11
C MET A 51 2.25 -4.14 6.23
N ALA A 52 2.97 -4.68 5.24
CA ALA A 52 2.47 -5.78 4.40
C ALA A 52 2.11 -7.01 5.24
N PHE A 53 2.95 -7.38 6.19
CA PHE A 53 2.72 -8.48 7.11
C PHE A 53 1.45 -8.24 7.95
N TRP A 54 1.28 -7.04 8.54
CA TRP A 54 0.10 -6.71 9.31
C TRP A 54 -1.19 -6.75 8.49
N ILE A 55 -1.16 -6.26 7.25
CA ILE A 55 -2.32 -6.32 6.35
C ILE A 55 -2.70 -7.77 6.03
N GLN A 56 -1.71 -8.64 5.76
CA GLN A 56 -1.95 -10.07 5.53
C GLN A 56 -2.56 -10.76 6.75
N ASP A 57 -2.05 -10.51 7.95
CA ASP A 57 -2.60 -11.05 9.19
C ASP A 57 -4.05 -10.59 9.42
N ILE A 58 -4.36 -9.33 9.16
CA ILE A 58 -5.72 -8.79 9.28
C ILE A 58 -6.70 -9.55 8.38
N VAL A 59 -6.30 -9.83 7.15
CA VAL A 59 -7.14 -10.56 6.20
C VAL A 59 -7.23 -12.04 6.55
N GLN A 60 -6.10 -12.69 6.85
CA GLN A 60 -6.01 -14.14 6.99
C GLN A 60 -6.47 -14.63 8.38
N GLU A 61 -6.05 -13.95 9.43
CA GLU A 61 -6.29 -14.37 10.81
C GLU A 61 -7.57 -13.74 11.39
N LEU A 62 -7.87 -12.49 11.04
CA LEU A 62 -9.07 -11.80 11.55
C LEU A 62 -10.25 -11.86 10.59
N GLY A 63 -10.06 -12.30 9.34
CA GLY A 63 -11.12 -12.41 8.34
C GLY A 63 -11.72 -11.06 7.91
N ILE A 64 -10.96 -9.97 8.08
CA ILE A 64 -11.41 -8.62 7.73
C ILE A 64 -11.11 -8.34 6.26
N THR A 65 -12.09 -7.85 5.51
CA THR A 65 -11.87 -7.38 4.15
C THR A 65 -11.12 -6.04 4.17
N VAL A 66 -10.07 -5.91 3.37
CA VAL A 66 -9.30 -4.66 3.25
C VAL A 66 -9.48 -4.06 1.87
N LEU A 67 -9.86 -2.79 1.81
CA LEU A 67 -9.79 -1.95 0.61
C LEU A 67 -8.71 -0.89 0.82
N MET A 68 -7.71 -0.89 -0.05
CA MET A 68 -6.54 -0.05 0.10
C MET A 68 -6.33 0.82 -1.14
N VAL A 69 -6.04 2.10 -0.94
CA VAL A 69 -5.49 2.98 -1.99
C VAL A 69 -3.99 3.04 -1.79
N GLU A 70 -3.23 2.72 -2.83
CA GLU A 70 -1.76 2.67 -2.79
C GLU A 70 -1.14 2.98 -4.15
N HIS A 71 0.08 3.48 -4.11
CA HIS A 71 0.93 3.67 -5.28
C HIS A 71 2.25 2.88 -5.19
N ASP A 72 2.55 2.25 -4.05
CA ASP A 72 3.66 1.30 -3.90
C ASP A 72 3.29 -0.06 -4.50
N MET A 73 3.80 -0.30 -5.71
CA MET A 73 3.52 -1.54 -6.45
C MET A 73 4.06 -2.79 -5.76
N SER A 74 5.09 -2.66 -4.93
CA SER A 74 5.65 -3.79 -4.16
C SER A 74 4.65 -4.23 -3.09
N LEU A 75 4.14 -3.28 -2.31
CA LEU A 75 3.11 -3.55 -1.31
C LEU A 75 1.85 -4.12 -1.97
N VAL A 76 1.34 -3.45 -3.02
CA VAL A 76 0.14 -3.90 -3.75
C VAL A 76 0.29 -5.32 -4.26
N SER A 77 1.43 -5.67 -4.87
CA SER A 77 1.66 -7.03 -5.39
C SER A 77 1.67 -8.10 -4.31
N ARG A 78 2.12 -7.74 -3.13
CA ARG A 78 2.31 -8.67 -2.01
C ARG A 78 1.04 -8.98 -1.25
N VAL A 79 0.15 -7.99 -1.10
CA VAL A 79 -1.00 -8.11 -0.19
C VAL A 79 -2.36 -8.17 -0.89
N SER A 80 -2.44 -7.82 -2.19
CA SER A 80 -3.73 -7.69 -2.86
C SER A 80 -4.11 -8.94 -3.64
N ASP A 81 -5.37 -9.37 -3.52
CA ASP A 81 -5.96 -10.41 -4.37
C ASP A 81 -6.43 -9.82 -5.71
N ARG A 82 -6.92 -8.58 -5.68
CA ARG A 82 -7.41 -7.85 -6.86
C ARG A 82 -6.97 -6.40 -6.82
N VAL A 83 -6.62 -5.88 -7.97
CA VAL A 83 -6.20 -4.48 -8.16
C VAL A 83 -7.11 -3.81 -9.17
N LEU A 84 -7.51 -2.59 -8.87
CA LEU A 84 -8.17 -1.65 -9.77
C LEU A 84 -7.22 -0.49 -10.02
N ALA A 85 -6.71 -0.37 -11.25
CA ALA A 85 -5.90 0.77 -11.66
C ALA A 85 -6.80 1.87 -12.23
N MET A 86 -6.60 3.08 -11.74
CA MET A 86 -7.38 4.26 -12.13
C MET A 86 -6.44 5.39 -12.56
N ASN A 87 -6.88 6.18 -13.52
CA ASN A 87 -6.22 7.43 -13.91
C ASN A 87 -7.27 8.49 -14.19
N GLN A 88 -7.13 9.67 -13.58
CA GLN A 88 -8.03 10.82 -13.75
C GLN A 88 -9.54 10.48 -13.61
N GLY A 89 -9.85 9.56 -12.69
CA GLY A 89 -11.23 9.13 -12.44
C GLY A 89 -11.74 8.01 -13.35
N GLU A 90 -10.96 7.56 -14.33
CA GLU A 90 -11.30 6.46 -15.23
C GLU A 90 -10.59 5.16 -14.82
N VAL A 91 -11.27 4.03 -15.00
CA VAL A 91 -10.72 2.71 -14.77
C VAL A 91 -9.89 2.29 -15.97
N LEU A 92 -8.60 2.02 -15.76
CA LEU A 92 -7.69 1.53 -16.80
C LEU A 92 -7.70 0.00 -16.90
N ALA A 93 -7.66 -0.68 -15.77
CA ALA A 93 -7.63 -2.14 -15.70
C ALA A 93 -8.09 -2.63 -14.32
N MET A 94 -8.61 -3.85 -14.28
CA MET A 94 -8.94 -4.55 -13.06
C MET A 94 -8.62 -6.04 -13.21
N GLY A 95 -7.94 -6.62 -12.22
CA GLY A 95 -7.57 -8.05 -12.25
C GLY A 95 -6.60 -8.41 -11.14
N ALA A 96 -5.91 -9.53 -11.30
CA ALA A 96 -4.81 -9.90 -10.41
C ALA A 96 -3.66 -8.87 -10.48
N PRO A 97 -2.89 -8.66 -9.40
CA PRO A 97 -1.84 -7.63 -9.37
C PRO A 97 -0.90 -7.68 -10.58
N ARG A 98 -0.43 -8.87 -10.94
CA ARG A 98 0.49 -9.05 -12.06
C ARG A 98 -0.14 -8.68 -13.42
N GLU A 99 -1.41 -9.01 -13.63
CA GLU A 99 -2.13 -8.69 -14.86
C GLU A 99 -2.27 -7.18 -15.04
N VAL A 100 -2.63 -6.49 -13.94
CA VAL A 100 -2.81 -5.03 -13.94
C VAL A 100 -1.47 -4.32 -14.14
N GLN A 101 -0.41 -4.75 -13.46
CA GLN A 101 0.92 -4.14 -13.57
C GLN A 101 1.56 -4.30 -14.95
N THR A 102 1.22 -5.34 -15.70
CA THR A 102 1.73 -5.56 -17.07
C THR A 102 0.80 -5.03 -18.16
N ASN A 103 -0.35 -4.45 -17.77
CA ASN A 103 -1.27 -3.86 -18.72
C ASN A 103 -0.66 -2.61 -19.38
N PRO A 104 -0.60 -2.52 -20.72
CA PRO A 104 0.04 -1.39 -21.41
C PRO A 104 -0.52 -0.01 -21.03
N ALA A 105 -1.84 0.11 -20.84
CA ALA A 105 -2.46 1.37 -20.43
C ALA A 105 -2.06 1.79 -19.01
N VAL A 106 -1.85 0.83 -18.11
CA VAL A 106 -1.38 1.09 -16.75
C VAL A 106 0.09 1.50 -16.78
N VAL A 107 0.92 0.77 -17.53
CA VAL A 107 2.35 1.09 -17.68
C VAL A 107 2.53 2.50 -18.24
N GLU A 108 1.81 2.86 -19.29
CA GLU A 108 1.85 4.20 -19.89
C GLU A 108 1.42 5.30 -18.91
N ALA A 109 0.34 5.08 -18.14
CA ALA A 109 -0.19 6.06 -17.21
C ALA A 109 0.69 6.30 -15.98
N TYR A 110 1.38 5.28 -15.49
CA TYR A 110 2.16 5.34 -14.23
C TYR A 110 3.66 5.48 -14.43
N LEU A 111 4.21 4.99 -15.54
CA LEU A 111 5.65 5.03 -15.82
C LEU A 111 6.01 6.05 -16.92
N GLY A 112 5.02 6.70 -17.53
CA GLY A 112 5.21 7.50 -18.72
C GLY A 112 5.37 6.64 -19.98
N SER A 113 5.44 7.27 -21.15
CA SER A 113 5.71 6.54 -22.38
C SER A 113 7.10 5.89 -22.32
N ILE A 114 7.25 4.74 -22.96
CA ILE A 114 8.54 4.02 -23.04
C ILE A 114 9.65 4.96 -23.56
N ASP A 115 9.26 5.96 -24.36
CA ASP A 115 10.16 6.99 -24.89
C ASP A 115 10.67 7.95 -23.81
N ASP A 116 9.87 8.29 -22.80
CA ASP A 116 10.29 9.14 -21.67
C ASP A 116 11.29 8.42 -20.78
N VAL A 117 11.09 7.13 -20.52
CA VAL A 117 12.04 6.30 -19.75
C VAL A 117 13.35 6.09 -20.53
N ALA A 118 13.28 5.97 -21.85
CA ALA A 118 14.47 5.85 -22.71
C ALA A 118 15.26 7.16 -22.81
N SER A 119 14.59 8.32 -22.76
CA SER A 119 15.25 9.64 -22.73
C SER A 119 15.99 9.87 -21.43
N LEU A 120 15.38 9.56 -20.27
CA LEU A 120 16.02 9.66 -18.96
C LEU A 120 17.27 8.76 -18.82
N ARG A 121 17.26 7.58 -19.44
CA ARG A 121 18.45 6.71 -19.48
C ARG A 121 19.58 7.22 -20.35
N ARG A 122 19.28 8.02 -21.38
CA ARG A 122 20.29 8.65 -22.25
C ARG A 122 20.93 9.89 -21.62
N GLU A 123 20.20 10.62 -20.79
CA GLU A 123 20.73 11.78 -20.05
C GLU A 123 21.56 11.39 -18.82
N ALA A 124 21.38 10.16 -18.30
CA ALA A 124 22.12 9.64 -17.15
C ALA A 124 23.41 8.86 -17.54
N ALA A 125 23.69 8.70 -18.82
CA ALA A 125 24.88 8.03 -19.35
C ALA A 125 25.88 9.02 -19.93
#